data_ea2e82868ac90ee98327e0c7712e80ee
#
_entry.id   ea2e82868ac90ee98327e0c7712e80ee
#
_cell.length_a   1.000
_cell.length_b   1.000
_cell.length_c   1.000
_cell.angle_alpha   90.00
_cell.angle_beta   90.00
_cell.angle_gamma   90.00
#
_symmetry.space_group_name_H-M   'P 1'
#
loop_
_entity.id
_entity.type
_entity.pdbx_description
1 polymer ?
#
loop_
_entity_poly.entity_id
_entity_poly.type
_entity_poly.pdbx_seq_one_letter_code
_entity_poly.pdbx_strand_id
1 'polypeptide(L)'
;SSGRNYNQMSGLHNERINPVLKYGIKGILWLQGESSVSDEKEAKFYQKSLSAMITNWKIKSGDYKQSVIIAQIANQYYQPYPFGVSYLNEALSNVCKEHSRRYENVFIAPAYDLPMEWKIPGNKESHPIHPVKKEKLALRISKIANCCIYGKSIEKSIAPEFDSVSYFDDYVIVRF
;
A
#
# COMPACT_ATOMS: atom_id res chain seq x y z
N SER A 1 12.81 29.99 -17.90
CA SER A 1 11.81 29.10 -17.26
C SER A 1 12.53 28.28 -16.19
N SER A 2 12.37 28.68 -14.92
CA SER A 2 12.89 27.91 -13.79
C SER A 2 12.16 26.56 -13.77
N GLY A 3 12.82 25.50 -14.22
CA GLY A 3 12.30 24.15 -14.17
C GLY A 3 11.88 23.82 -12.75
N ARG A 4 10.62 23.48 -12.55
CA ARG A 4 10.10 23.05 -11.23
C ARG A 4 10.86 21.81 -10.81
N ASN A 5 11.63 21.92 -9.74
CA ASN A 5 12.35 20.78 -9.19
C ASN A 5 11.38 19.95 -8.34
N TYR A 6 10.76 18.93 -8.93
CA TYR A 6 9.83 18.02 -8.23
C TYR A 6 10.48 17.26 -7.07
N ASN A 7 11.81 17.21 -7.04
CA ASN A 7 12.57 16.58 -5.95
C ASN A 7 12.84 17.55 -4.78
N GLN A 8 12.36 18.80 -4.88
CA GLN A 8 12.46 19.73 -3.76
C GLN A 8 11.57 19.26 -2.60
N MET A 9 12.13 19.28 -1.41
CA MET A 9 11.40 18.88 -0.20
C MET A 9 10.05 19.60 -0.10
N SER A 10 8.97 18.84 0.14
CA SER A 10 7.58 19.32 0.20
C SER A 10 7.00 19.95 -1.07
N GLY A 11 7.74 20.02 -2.18
CA GLY A 11 7.26 20.63 -3.42
C GLY A 11 5.97 20.01 -3.94
N LEU A 12 5.97 18.69 -4.15
CA LEU A 12 4.78 17.94 -4.58
C LEU A 12 3.63 18.04 -3.58
N HIS A 13 3.92 18.01 -2.27
CA HIS A 13 2.89 18.14 -1.25
C HIS A 13 2.19 19.50 -1.35
N ASN A 14 2.95 20.59 -1.43
CA ASN A 14 2.42 21.94 -1.45
C ASN A 14 1.63 22.23 -2.73
N GLU A 15 2.13 21.74 -3.88
CA GLU A 15 1.51 22.05 -5.19
C GLU A 15 0.38 21.12 -5.58
N ARG A 16 0.39 19.86 -5.12
CA ARG A 16 -0.53 18.82 -5.60
C ARG A 16 -1.46 18.28 -4.52
N ILE A 17 -0.95 18.07 -3.32
CA ILE A 17 -1.72 17.44 -2.24
C ILE A 17 -2.46 18.49 -1.41
N ASN A 18 -1.75 19.51 -0.92
CA ASN A 18 -2.33 20.53 -0.04
C ASN A 18 -3.59 21.21 -0.60
N PRO A 19 -3.69 21.54 -1.90
CA PRO A 19 -4.90 22.14 -2.46
C PRO A 19 -6.14 21.23 -2.41
N VAL A 20 -5.94 19.90 -2.44
CA VAL A 20 -7.05 18.92 -2.50
C VAL A 20 -7.42 18.33 -1.15
N LEU A 21 -6.62 18.53 -0.10
CA LEU A 21 -6.88 17.96 1.23
C LEU A 21 -8.19 18.44 1.87
N LYS A 22 -8.71 19.61 1.47
CA LYS A 22 -9.96 20.17 1.99
C LYS A 22 -11.21 19.75 1.19
N TYR A 23 -11.05 18.97 0.12
CA TYR A 23 -12.21 18.43 -0.59
C TYR A 23 -12.82 17.29 0.23
N GLY A 24 -14.14 17.19 0.21
CA GLY A 24 -14.88 16.11 0.87
C GLY A 24 -14.73 14.77 0.12
N ILE A 25 -13.57 14.13 0.25
CA ILE A 25 -13.29 12.81 -0.34
C ILE A 25 -13.66 11.70 0.64
N LYS A 26 -14.17 10.59 0.15
CA LYS A 26 -14.53 9.42 0.98
C LYS A 26 -13.33 8.61 1.46
N GLY A 27 -12.23 8.66 0.74
CA GLY A 27 -11.03 7.93 1.10
C GLY A 27 -9.89 8.13 0.12
N ILE A 28 -8.75 7.55 0.45
CA ILE A 28 -7.51 7.61 -0.31
C ILE A 28 -7.13 6.19 -0.71
N LEU A 29 -6.75 6.00 -1.97
CA LEU A 29 -6.11 4.78 -2.45
C LEU A 29 -4.62 5.04 -2.60
N TRP A 30 -3.82 4.30 -1.82
CA TRP A 30 -2.37 4.41 -1.87
C TRP A 30 -1.76 3.20 -2.58
N LEU A 31 -1.18 3.44 -3.73
CA LEU A 31 -0.45 2.44 -4.51
C LEU A 31 0.91 3.02 -4.88
N GLN A 32 1.93 2.71 -4.11
CA GLN A 32 3.30 3.18 -4.31
C GLN A 32 4.25 2.39 -3.42
N GLY A 33 5.52 2.32 -3.81
CA GLY A 33 6.58 1.75 -2.99
C GLY A 33 7.64 1.00 -3.80
N GLU A 34 7.44 0.78 -5.09
CA GLU A 34 8.33 -0.02 -5.94
C GLU A 34 9.79 0.48 -5.91
N SER A 35 9.97 1.80 -5.84
CA SER A 35 11.31 2.40 -5.74
C SER A 35 11.95 2.25 -4.35
N SER A 36 11.19 1.80 -3.36
CA SER A 36 11.67 1.54 -1.99
C SER A 36 11.84 0.05 -1.70
N VAL A 37 11.78 -0.79 -2.74
CA VAL A 37 12.09 -2.23 -2.66
C VAL A 37 13.60 -2.38 -2.49
N SER A 38 14.02 -2.61 -1.25
CA SER A 38 15.42 -2.68 -0.84
C SER A 38 15.58 -3.63 0.37
N ASP A 39 16.35 -3.22 1.36
CA ASP A 39 16.56 -3.97 2.58
C ASP A 39 15.48 -3.66 3.66
N GLU A 40 15.57 -4.36 4.77
CA GLU A 40 14.67 -4.20 5.92
C GLU A 40 14.73 -2.79 6.52
N LYS A 41 15.91 -2.16 6.51
CA LYS A 41 16.09 -0.80 7.06
C LYS A 41 15.33 0.22 6.24
N GLU A 42 15.40 0.14 4.92
CA GLU A 42 14.65 1.02 4.02
C GLU A 42 13.14 0.79 4.16
N ALA A 43 12.70 -0.47 4.27
CA ALA A 43 11.30 -0.79 4.52
C ALA A 43 10.78 -0.20 5.84
N LYS A 44 11.56 -0.26 6.93
CA LYS A 44 11.23 0.39 8.22
C LYS A 44 11.19 1.92 8.12
N PHE A 45 12.08 2.52 7.33
CA PHE A 45 12.03 3.97 7.07
C PHE A 45 10.79 4.33 6.27
N TYR A 46 10.44 3.55 5.25
CA TYR A 46 9.22 3.72 4.47
C TYR A 46 7.96 3.62 5.35
N GLN A 47 7.90 2.60 6.23
CA GLN A 47 6.79 2.44 7.19
C GLN A 47 6.56 3.72 8.01
N LYS A 48 7.62 4.25 8.62
CA LYS A 48 7.53 5.47 9.44
C LYS A 48 7.08 6.68 8.61
N SER A 49 7.62 6.82 7.41
CA SER A 49 7.31 7.94 6.51
C SER A 49 5.87 7.89 6.03
N LEU A 50 5.38 6.72 5.63
CA LEU A 50 4.00 6.53 5.19
C LEU A 50 3.00 6.75 6.33
N SER A 51 3.30 6.21 7.53
CA SER A 51 2.48 6.42 8.73
C SER A 51 2.37 7.91 9.09
N ALA A 52 3.50 8.62 9.07
CA ALA A 52 3.54 10.07 9.32
C ALA A 52 2.76 10.85 8.26
N MET A 53 2.87 10.48 6.99
CA MET A 53 2.17 11.12 5.89
C MET A 53 0.65 10.95 6.04
N ILE A 54 0.15 9.75 6.30
CA ILE A 54 -1.28 9.47 6.51
C ILE A 54 -1.80 10.29 7.70
N THR A 55 -1.07 10.30 8.81
CA THR A 55 -1.43 11.12 9.98
C THR A 55 -1.52 12.60 9.63
N ASN A 56 -0.53 13.12 8.91
CA ASN A 56 -0.50 14.53 8.50
C ASN A 56 -1.68 14.88 7.58
N TRP A 57 -2.04 14.03 6.64
CA TRP A 57 -3.17 14.26 5.75
C TRP A 57 -4.50 14.28 6.51
N LYS A 58 -4.71 13.35 7.45
CA LYS A 58 -5.90 13.35 8.33
C LYS A 58 -6.00 14.61 9.17
N ILE A 59 -4.90 15.07 9.74
CA ILE A 59 -4.85 16.33 10.50
C ILE A 59 -5.20 17.51 9.60
N LYS A 60 -4.58 17.62 8.44
CA LYS A 60 -4.77 18.76 7.53
C LYS A 60 -6.15 18.80 6.86
N SER A 61 -6.74 17.65 6.58
CA SER A 61 -8.11 17.56 6.06
C SER A 61 -9.15 17.87 7.14
N GLY A 62 -8.81 17.73 8.42
CA GLY A 62 -9.75 17.80 9.54
C GLY A 62 -10.64 16.56 9.68
N ASP A 63 -10.39 15.52 8.86
CA ASP A 63 -11.13 14.26 8.91
C ASP A 63 -10.25 13.10 9.39
N TYR A 64 -10.22 12.90 10.70
CA TYR A 64 -9.48 11.81 11.33
C TYR A 64 -10.04 10.42 10.99
N LYS A 65 -11.30 10.34 10.54
CA LYS A 65 -11.97 9.11 10.11
C LYS A 65 -11.82 8.85 8.61
N GLN A 66 -11.08 9.69 7.89
CA GLN A 66 -10.84 9.50 6.47
C GLN A 66 -10.22 8.13 6.21
N SER A 67 -10.88 7.35 5.36
CA SER A 67 -10.44 5.99 5.05
C SER A 67 -9.23 5.99 4.12
N VAL A 68 -8.30 5.07 4.35
CA VAL A 68 -7.14 4.84 3.48
C VAL A 68 -7.06 3.35 3.14
N ILE A 69 -6.97 3.03 1.87
CA ILE A 69 -6.68 1.66 1.42
C ILE A 69 -5.27 1.67 0.84
N ILE A 70 -4.40 0.91 1.47
CA ILE A 70 -3.01 0.71 1.04
C ILE A 70 -2.97 -0.56 0.20
N ALA A 71 -2.47 -0.48 -1.02
CA ALA A 71 -2.23 -1.65 -1.85
C ALA A 71 -0.80 -2.17 -1.61
N GLN A 72 -0.66 -3.48 -1.41
CA GLN A 72 0.65 -4.11 -1.42
C GLN A 72 1.27 -4.05 -2.81
N ILE A 73 2.59 -4.13 -2.86
CA ILE A 73 3.35 -4.26 -4.11
C ILE A 73 3.24 -5.72 -4.59
N ALA A 74 3.00 -5.90 -5.88
CA ALA A 74 3.01 -7.21 -6.50
C ALA A 74 4.37 -7.88 -6.35
N ASN A 75 4.36 -9.20 -6.22
CA ASN A 75 5.60 -9.96 -6.06
C ASN A 75 6.48 -9.81 -7.30
N GLN A 76 7.70 -9.36 -7.09
CA GLN A 76 8.72 -9.20 -8.13
C GLN A 76 10.07 -9.66 -7.60
N TYR A 77 10.86 -10.23 -8.48
CA TYR A 77 12.24 -10.54 -8.17
C TYR A 77 13.11 -9.32 -8.50
N TYR A 78 13.68 -8.71 -7.48
CA TYR A 78 14.53 -7.53 -7.62
C TYR A 78 15.94 -7.81 -7.15
N GLN A 79 16.87 -7.91 -8.07
CA GLN A 79 18.31 -7.92 -7.75
C GLN A 79 18.76 -6.48 -7.40
N PRO A 80 19.57 -6.28 -6.35
CA PRO A 80 20.21 -7.26 -5.46
C PRO A 80 19.41 -7.60 -4.20
N TYR A 81 18.13 -7.25 -4.10
CA TYR A 81 17.30 -7.38 -2.89
C TYR A 81 16.19 -8.43 -3.04
N PRO A 82 16.52 -9.74 -2.97
CA PRO A 82 15.56 -10.81 -3.23
C PRO A 82 14.36 -10.82 -2.26
N PHE A 83 14.53 -10.29 -1.05
CA PHE A 83 13.47 -10.18 -0.03
C PHE A 83 12.87 -8.77 0.09
N GLY A 84 13.30 -7.82 -0.74
CA GLY A 84 12.91 -6.42 -0.62
C GLY A 84 11.41 -6.20 -0.70
N VAL A 85 10.71 -6.93 -1.59
CA VAL A 85 9.24 -6.88 -1.69
C VAL A 85 8.57 -7.40 -0.42
N SER A 86 9.10 -8.47 0.18
CA SER A 86 8.56 -9.02 1.44
C SER A 86 8.69 -8.02 2.57
N TYR A 87 9.86 -7.42 2.76
CA TYR A 87 10.08 -6.39 3.77
C TYR A 87 9.16 -5.17 3.57
N LEU A 88 9.00 -4.73 2.32
CA LEU A 88 8.13 -3.59 2.04
C LEU A 88 6.66 -3.92 2.26
N ASN A 89 6.18 -5.07 1.82
CA ASN A 89 4.79 -5.49 2.02
C ASN A 89 4.47 -5.72 3.51
N GLU A 90 5.42 -6.21 4.29
CA GLU A 90 5.30 -6.28 5.75
C GLU A 90 5.20 -4.87 6.36
N ALA A 91 6.06 -3.94 5.92
CA ALA A 91 6.01 -2.54 6.35
C ALA A 91 4.66 -1.88 6.05
N LEU A 92 4.09 -2.10 4.86
CA LEU A 92 2.75 -1.63 4.49
C LEU A 92 1.66 -2.22 5.40
N SER A 93 1.74 -3.51 5.70
CA SER A 93 0.81 -4.18 6.62
C SER A 93 0.93 -3.64 8.04
N ASN A 94 2.15 -3.35 8.49
CA ASN A 94 2.39 -2.75 9.81
C ASN A 94 1.84 -1.33 9.91
N VAL A 95 1.91 -0.51 8.85
CA VAL A 95 1.23 0.79 8.80
C VAL A 95 -0.27 0.62 8.99
N CYS A 96 -0.88 -0.34 8.29
CA CYS A 96 -2.30 -0.63 8.44
C CYS A 96 -2.64 -1.00 9.91
N LYS A 97 -1.91 -1.95 10.50
CA LYS A 97 -2.10 -2.38 11.91
C LYS A 97 -1.92 -1.22 12.90
N GLU A 98 -0.91 -0.37 12.70
CA GLU A 98 -0.65 0.78 13.55
C GLU A 98 -1.82 1.79 13.52
N HIS A 99 -2.31 2.12 12.33
CA HIS A 99 -3.39 3.08 12.15
C HIS A 99 -4.76 2.52 12.56
N SER A 100 -5.02 1.25 12.29
CA SER A 100 -6.28 0.59 12.69
C SER A 100 -6.47 0.60 14.20
N ARG A 101 -5.41 0.48 14.98
CA ARG A 101 -5.46 0.61 16.44
C ARG A 101 -5.83 2.03 16.91
N ARG A 102 -5.55 3.05 16.10
CA ARG A 102 -5.79 4.47 16.45
C ARG A 102 -7.10 5.00 15.86
N TYR A 103 -7.41 4.65 14.61
CA TYR A 103 -8.44 5.33 13.83
C TYR A 103 -9.43 4.39 13.14
N GLU A 104 -9.22 3.09 13.17
CA GLU A 104 -10.10 2.01 12.65
C GLU A 104 -10.46 2.12 11.16
N ASN A 105 -9.70 2.84 10.32
CA ASN A 105 -10.07 3.10 8.94
C ASN A 105 -8.87 3.15 7.96
N VAL A 106 -7.82 2.39 8.24
CA VAL A 106 -6.75 2.11 7.30
C VAL A 106 -6.74 0.62 7.00
N PHE A 107 -6.80 0.27 5.73
CA PHE A 107 -7.01 -1.09 5.25
C PHE A 107 -5.90 -1.49 4.30
N ILE A 108 -5.61 -2.79 4.19
CA ILE A 108 -4.62 -3.34 3.27
C ILE A 108 -5.30 -4.13 2.15
N ALA A 109 -4.91 -3.88 0.91
CA ALA A 109 -5.29 -4.68 -0.25
C ALA A 109 -4.09 -5.54 -0.66
N PRO A 110 -4.11 -6.87 -0.42
CA PRO A 110 -2.99 -7.73 -0.74
C PRO A 110 -2.80 -7.84 -2.25
N ALA A 111 -1.54 -7.88 -2.68
CA ALA A 111 -1.18 -8.03 -4.09
C ALA A 111 -0.03 -9.03 -4.31
N TYR A 112 0.52 -9.60 -3.25
CA TYR A 112 1.70 -10.45 -3.32
C TYR A 112 1.50 -11.72 -4.17
N ASP A 113 0.29 -12.27 -4.19
CA ASP A 113 -0.10 -13.44 -4.99
C ASP A 113 -0.50 -13.10 -6.44
N LEU A 114 -0.51 -11.81 -6.81
CA LEU A 114 -0.86 -11.40 -8.15
C LEU A 114 0.32 -11.56 -9.10
N PRO A 115 0.08 -12.09 -10.32
CA PRO A 115 1.15 -12.30 -11.27
C PRO A 115 1.74 -10.97 -11.76
N MET A 116 3.05 -10.92 -11.86
CA MET A 116 3.78 -9.85 -12.54
C MET A 116 3.77 -10.07 -14.06
N GLU A 117 2.66 -9.78 -14.69
CA GLU A 117 2.61 -9.70 -16.14
C GLU A 117 3.12 -8.31 -16.58
N TRP A 118 4.41 -8.23 -16.89
CA TRP A 118 5.08 -6.96 -17.22
C TRP A 118 5.44 -6.83 -18.72
N LYS A 119 5.10 -7.81 -19.55
CA LYS A 119 5.28 -7.73 -21.01
C LYS A 119 3.94 -7.53 -21.68
N ILE A 120 3.75 -6.36 -22.29
CA ILE A 120 2.71 -6.16 -23.30
C ILE A 120 3.38 -6.43 -24.64
N PRO A 121 2.91 -7.40 -25.44
CA PRO A 121 3.43 -7.63 -26.78
C PRO A 121 3.41 -6.33 -27.59
N GLY A 122 4.56 -5.95 -28.14
CA GLY A 122 4.69 -4.72 -28.93
C GLY A 122 4.95 -3.42 -28.16
N ASN A 123 4.90 -3.41 -26.83
CA ASN A 123 5.24 -2.24 -26.03
C ASN A 123 6.67 -2.33 -25.51
N LYS A 124 7.53 -1.42 -25.96
CA LYS A 124 8.93 -1.32 -25.52
C LYS A 124 9.09 -0.64 -24.15
N GLU A 125 8.03 -0.04 -23.62
CA GLU A 125 8.05 0.76 -22.38
C GLU A 125 7.56 0.01 -21.14
N SER A 126 7.35 -1.31 -21.21
CA SER A 126 6.93 -2.10 -20.06
C SER A 126 8.05 -2.11 -19.01
N HIS A 127 7.82 -1.44 -17.88
CA HIS A 127 8.77 -1.41 -16.78
C HIS A 127 8.60 -2.67 -15.90
N PRO A 128 9.68 -3.40 -15.58
CA PRO A 128 9.58 -4.70 -14.90
C PRO A 128 9.02 -4.64 -13.47
N ILE A 129 8.91 -3.46 -12.88
CA ILE A 129 8.37 -3.27 -11.52
C ILE A 129 6.90 -2.79 -11.51
N HIS A 130 6.31 -2.53 -12.69
CA HIS A 130 4.93 -2.07 -12.79
C HIS A 130 4.06 -3.13 -13.48
N PRO A 131 3.22 -3.87 -12.73
CA PRO A 131 2.32 -4.85 -13.34
C PRO A 131 1.34 -4.14 -14.28
N VAL A 132 1.18 -4.68 -15.49
CA VAL A 132 0.30 -4.09 -16.51
C VAL A 132 -1.16 -4.41 -16.26
N LYS A 133 -1.45 -5.60 -15.70
CA LYS A 133 -2.82 -6.02 -15.35
C LYS A 133 -3.12 -5.70 -13.90
N LYS A 134 -3.97 -4.72 -13.68
CA LYS A 134 -4.36 -4.25 -12.34
C LYS A 134 -5.80 -4.59 -11.97
N GLU A 135 -6.54 -5.29 -12.83
CA GLU A 135 -7.97 -5.56 -12.64
C GLU A 135 -8.23 -6.35 -11.34
N LYS A 136 -7.42 -7.37 -11.07
CA LYS A 136 -7.57 -8.17 -9.84
C LYS A 136 -7.31 -7.35 -8.58
N LEU A 137 -6.30 -6.47 -8.61
CA LEU A 137 -6.02 -5.56 -7.51
C LEU A 137 -7.15 -4.54 -7.32
N ALA A 138 -7.63 -3.95 -8.44
CA ALA A 138 -8.76 -3.02 -8.42
C ALA A 138 -10.02 -3.67 -7.86
N LEU A 139 -10.28 -4.93 -8.20
CA LEU A 139 -11.41 -5.69 -7.64
C LEU A 139 -11.27 -5.90 -6.12
N ARG A 140 -10.08 -6.20 -5.61
CA ARG A 140 -9.82 -6.31 -4.15
C ARG A 140 -10.04 -4.98 -3.45
N ILE A 141 -9.48 -3.91 -3.98
CA ILE A 141 -9.68 -2.54 -3.47
C ILE A 141 -11.16 -2.18 -3.45
N SER A 142 -11.89 -2.47 -4.53
CA SER A 142 -13.34 -2.22 -4.64
C SER A 142 -14.13 -3.00 -3.58
N LYS A 143 -13.81 -4.26 -3.32
CA LYS A 143 -14.44 -5.06 -2.26
C LYS A 143 -14.20 -4.45 -0.88
N ILE A 144 -12.96 -4.08 -0.57
CA ILE A 144 -12.61 -3.41 0.69
C ILE A 144 -13.35 -2.09 0.83
N ALA A 145 -13.37 -1.26 -0.22
CA ALA A 145 -14.09 0.01 -0.21
C ALA A 145 -15.59 -0.18 0.01
N ASN A 146 -16.21 -1.12 -0.70
CA ASN A 146 -17.63 -1.41 -0.55
C ASN A 146 -17.98 -1.83 0.88
N CYS A 147 -17.17 -2.69 1.49
CA CYS A 147 -17.36 -3.13 2.85
C CYS A 147 -17.05 -2.02 3.87
N CYS A 148 -15.82 -1.52 3.86
CA CYS A 148 -15.28 -0.73 4.97
C CYS A 148 -15.57 0.77 4.85
N ILE A 149 -15.90 1.25 3.66
CA ILE A 149 -16.19 2.68 3.42
C ILE A 149 -17.68 2.91 3.15
N TYR A 150 -18.32 2.00 2.41
CA TYR A 150 -19.71 2.16 1.99
C TYR A 150 -20.71 1.26 2.76
N GLY A 151 -20.24 0.50 3.77
CA GLY A 151 -21.09 -0.29 4.66
C GLY A 151 -21.86 -1.43 4.00
N LYS A 152 -21.38 -1.92 2.84
CA LYS A 152 -21.97 -3.08 2.18
C LYS A 152 -21.46 -4.38 2.83
N SER A 153 -22.19 -5.51 2.65
CA SER A 153 -21.86 -6.79 3.28
C SER A 153 -20.40 -7.21 3.13
N ILE A 154 -19.84 -7.73 4.25
CA ILE A 154 -18.40 -8.04 4.44
C ILE A 154 -18.02 -9.41 3.86
N GLU A 155 -18.96 -10.28 3.54
CA GLU A 155 -18.62 -11.65 3.18
C GLU A 155 -17.56 -11.72 2.09
N LYS A 156 -16.35 -12.21 2.46
CA LYS A 156 -15.19 -12.45 1.60
C LYS A 156 -14.50 -11.19 1.04
N SER A 157 -14.58 -10.05 1.70
CA SER A 157 -13.92 -8.82 1.23
C SER A 157 -12.52 -8.60 1.79
N ILE A 158 -12.20 -9.24 2.91
CA ILE A 158 -10.90 -9.10 3.60
C ILE A 158 -10.10 -10.40 3.40
N ALA A 159 -8.84 -10.26 3.03
CA ALA A 159 -7.93 -11.40 2.96
C ALA A 159 -7.57 -11.88 4.38
N PRO A 160 -7.28 -13.19 4.57
CA PRO A 160 -6.74 -13.68 5.83
C PRO A 160 -5.46 -12.93 6.19
N GLU A 161 -5.33 -12.53 7.44
CA GLU A 161 -4.11 -11.95 7.97
C GLU A 161 -3.32 -13.01 8.74
N PHE A 162 -2.00 -12.99 8.58
CA PHE A 162 -1.12 -13.83 9.38
C PHE A 162 -1.25 -13.46 10.86
N ASP A 163 -1.57 -14.45 11.70
CA ASP A 163 -1.65 -14.33 13.15
C ASP A 163 -0.40 -14.87 13.81
N SER A 164 -0.14 -16.16 13.64
CA SER A 164 0.97 -16.81 14.34
C SER A 164 1.51 -18.03 13.60
N VAL A 165 2.73 -18.43 13.98
CA VAL A 165 3.35 -19.66 13.53
C VAL A 165 3.85 -20.47 14.73
N SER A 166 3.61 -21.78 14.70
CA SER A 166 4.16 -22.73 15.67
C SER A 166 4.98 -23.79 14.93
N TYR A 167 6.18 -24.04 15.42
CA TYR A 167 7.11 -25.03 14.85
C TYR A 167 7.07 -26.31 15.70
N PHE A 168 7.03 -27.45 15.04
CA PHE A 168 7.14 -28.79 15.59
C PHE A 168 8.24 -29.54 14.81
N ASP A 169 8.67 -30.69 15.29
CA ASP A 169 9.82 -31.40 14.72
C ASP A 169 9.62 -31.75 13.23
N ASP A 170 8.42 -32.07 12.81
CA ASP A 170 8.07 -32.59 11.48
C ASP A 170 7.01 -31.76 10.73
N TYR A 171 6.44 -30.71 11.35
CA TYR A 171 5.46 -29.83 10.70
C TYR A 171 5.44 -28.44 11.30
N VAL A 172 4.79 -27.53 10.58
CA VAL A 172 4.58 -26.14 10.99
C VAL A 172 3.09 -25.81 10.91
N ILE A 173 2.55 -25.21 11.95
CA ILE A 173 1.18 -24.68 11.95
C ILE A 173 1.25 -23.17 11.71
N VAL A 174 0.60 -22.71 10.65
CA VAL A 174 0.41 -21.30 10.36
C VAL A 174 -1.06 -20.95 10.61
N ARG A 175 -1.30 -19.92 11.41
CA ARG A 175 -2.65 -19.40 11.70
C ARG A 175 -2.85 -18.06 11.02
N PHE A 176 -4.11 -17.85 10.59
CA PHE A 176 -4.59 -16.63 9.94
C PHE A 176 -5.83 -16.10 10.66
#